data_9075ac3415ef77138ae459be6f2c9afb
#
_entry.id   9075ac3415ef77138ae459be6f2c9afb
#
_cell.length_a   1.000
_cell.length_b   1.000
_cell.length_c   1.000
_cell.angle_alpha   90.00
_cell.angle_beta   90.00
_cell.angle_gamma   90.00
#
_symmetry.space_group_name_H-M   'P 1'
#
loop_
_entity.id
_entity.type
_entity.pdbx_description
1 polymer ?
#
loop_
_entity_poly.entity_id
_entity_poly.type
_entity_poly.pdbx_seq_one_letter_code
_entity_poly.pdbx_strand_id
1 'polypeptide(L)'
;AQFAARFGFAAAPETMALCRGIDLSALPPERVEGELRKALLQAERPSLFFETLRDMGQLSHWFPEVEALTGVPQEPRFHREGDVWTHTMLVLDHAAALRSRARQPFSFMLAALCHDLGKPAATEYVRGRIHAYDHESAGVPLADALVRRIVGDKAAAYVRNMVQLHMKPNALVGADASVKASNRMFDRSIEPEDLILLASADGRGTHSLWPWEDTEPWLRQRLALYRELMA
;
A
#
# COMPACT_ATOMS: atom_id res chain seq x y z
N ALA A 1 16.73 -3.75 -9.79
CA ALA A 1 15.84 -3.01 -8.88
C ALA A 1 16.06 -3.37 -7.40
N GLN A 2 16.02 -4.68 -7.02
CA GLN A 2 16.12 -5.05 -5.59
C GLN A 2 17.46 -4.69 -4.93
N PHE A 3 18.57 -4.66 -5.67
CA PHE A 3 19.86 -4.19 -5.14
C PHE A 3 19.85 -2.68 -4.88
N ALA A 4 19.18 -1.90 -5.73
CA ALA A 4 18.98 -0.47 -5.49
C ALA A 4 18.20 -0.26 -4.18
N ALA A 5 17.11 -0.97 -3.99
CA ALA A 5 16.27 -0.86 -2.79
C ALA A 5 17.00 -1.29 -1.50
N ARG A 6 17.73 -2.42 -1.54
CA ARG A 6 18.39 -3.00 -0.34
C ARG A 6 19.67 -2.30 0.07
N PHE A 7 20.44 -1.80 -0.89
CA PHE A 7 21.79 -1.28 -0.65
C PHE A 7 21.95 0.18 -1.03
N GLY A 8 20.90 0.85 -1.52
CA GLY A 8 20.95 2.23 -1.96
C GLY A 8 21.78 2.45 -3.22
N PHE A 9 22.00 1.42 -4.05
CA PHE A 9 22.78 1.53 -5.27
C PHE A 9 22.00 2.29 -6.34
N ALA A 10 22.67 3.25 -6.98
CA ALA A 10 22.18 3.83 -8.22
C ALA A 10 22.65 2.97 -9.40
N ALA A 11 21.71 2.63 -10.30
CA ALA A 11 22.09 1.94 -11.54
C ALA A 11 22.77 2.95 -12.50
N ALA A 12 23.89 2.54 -13.10
CA ALA A 12 24.56 3.37 -14.10
C ALA A 12 23.65 3.60 -15.32
N PRO A 13 23.74 4.76 -16.00
CA PRO A 13 22.91 5.09 -17.17
C PRO A 13 22.94 4.02 -18.26
N GLU A 14 24.12 3.42 -18.51
CA GLU A 14 24.31 2.36 -19.48
C GLU A 14 23.55 1.08 -19.08
N THR A 15 23.57 0.74 -17.79
CA THR A 15 22.79 -0.39 -17.24
C THR A 15 21.29 -0.12 -17.39
N MET A 16 20.83 1.10 -17.09
CA MET A 16 19.43 1.50 -17.27
C MET A 16 18.99 1.37 -18.72
N ALA A 17 19.85 1.82 -19.67
CA ALA A 17 19.58 1.71 -21.10
C ALA A 17 19.47 0.25 -21.58
N LEU A 18 20.36 -0.62 -21.12
CA LEU A 18 20.32 -2.05 -21.43
C LEU A 18 19.05 -2.71 -20.84
N CYS A 19 18.68 -2.37 -19.62
CA CYS A 19 17.50 -2.94 -18.97
C CYS A 19 16.20 -2.62 -19.71
N ARG A 20 16.08 -1.46 -20.38
CA ARG A 20 14.89 -1.09 -21.17
C ARG A 20 14.59 -2.06 -22.32
N GLY A 21 15.62 -2.70 -22.86
CA GLY A 21 15.48 -3.65 -23.97
C GLY A 21 15.25 -5.10 -23.55
N ILE A 22 15.20 -5.39 -22.26
CA ILE A 22 15.02 -6.77 -21.78
C ILE A 22 13.54 -7.13 -21.81
N ASP A 23 13.23 -8.25 -22.49
CA ASP A 23 11.90 -8.84 -22.44
C ASP A 23 11.71 -9.62 -21.15
N LEU A 24 10.78 -9.17 -20.30
CA LEU A 24 10.45 -9.82 -19.03
C LEU A 24 9.28 -10.82 -19.14
N SER A 25 8.71 -11.02 -20.34
CA SER A 25 7.55 -11.92 -20.54
C SER A 25 7.85 -13.37 -20.23
N ALA A 26 9.10 -13.79 -20.40
CA ALA A 26 9.56 -15.15 -20.14
C ALA A 26 9.96 -15.40 -18.66
N LEU A 27 9.91 -14.37 -17.79
CA LEU A 27 10.21 -14.57 -16.37
C LEU A 27 9.10 -15.36 -15.67
N PRO A 28 9.44 -16.47 -14.96
CA PRO A 28 8.46 -17.15 -14.14
C PRO A 28 8.03 -16.27 -12.94
N PRO A 29 6.74 -16.33 -12.53
CA PRO A 29 6.24 -15.55 -11.40
C PRO A 29 7.05 -15.72 -10.12
N GLU A 30 7.55 -16.91 -9.86
CA GLU A 30 8.37 -17.24 -8.66
C GLU A 30 9.69 -16.46 -8.61
N ARG A 31 10.25 -16.12 -9.78
CA ARG A 31 11.45 -15.27 -9.86
C ARG A 31 11.10 -13.83 -9.51
N VAL A 32 9.97 -13.34 -10.00
CA VAL A 32 9.48 -12.00 -9.68
C VAL A 32 9.12 -11.91 -8.20
N GLU A 33 8.41 -12.90 -7.65
CA GLU A 33 8.10 -13.00 -6.22
C GLU A 33 9.38 -12.98 -5.38
N GLY A 34 10.39 -13.76 -5.75
CA GLY A 34 11.65 -13.82 -5.02
C GLY A 34 12.36 -12.46 -4.93
N GLU A 35 12.39 -11.69 -6.02
CA GLU A 35 13.00 -10.35 -6.04
C GLU A 35 12.12 -9.32 -5.29
N LEU A 36 10.80 -9.42 -5.43
CA LEU A 36 9.84 -8.59 -4.71
C LEU A 36 9.94 -8.82 -3.18
N ARG A 37 10.02 -10.08 -2.74
CA ARG A 37 10.22 -10.43 -1.33
C ARG A 37 11.47 -9.81 -0.73
N LYS A 38 12.58 -9.87 -1.44
CA LYS A 38 13.83 -9.25 -0.99
C LYS A 38 13.67 -7.74 -0.85
N ALA A 39 13.04 -7.08 -1.81
CA ALA A 39 12.79 -5.66 -1.76
C ALA A 39 11.87 -5.29 -0.58
N LEU A 40 10.71 -5.93 -0.46
CA LEU A 40 9.71 -5.59 0.54
C LEU A 40 10.13 -5.96 1.98
N LEU A 41 10.87 -7.05 2.17
CA LEU A 41 11.20 -7.53 3.52
C LEU A 41 12.58 -7.10 4.01
N GLN A 42 13.52 -6.75 3.12
CA GLN A 42 14.90 -6.48 3.49
C GLN A 42 15.35 -5.05 3.22
N ALA A 43 14.66 -4.32 2.32
CA ALA A 43 15.01 -2.93 2.06
C ALA A 43 14.50 -2.00 3.15
N GLU A 44 15.26 -0.97 3.47
CA GLU A 44 14.83 0.14 4.30
C GLU A 44 13.83 1.04 3.55
N ARG A 45 14.07 1.21 2.23
CA ARG A 45 13.23 1.95 1.30
C ARG A 45 12.79 1.08 0.12
N PRO A 46 11.77 0.24 0.29
CA PRO A 46 11.26 -0.63 -0.78
C PRO A 46 10.68 0.16 -1.97
N SER A 47 10.29 1.42 -1.80
CA SER A 47 9.89 2.31 -2.89
C SER A 47 10.90 2.34 -4.03
N LEU A 48 12.21 2.32 -3.73
CA LEU A 48 13.28 2.33 -4.71
C LEU A 48 13.24 1.14 -5.69
N PHE A 49 12.63 0.02 -5.31
CA PHE A 49 12.42 -1.11 -6.22
C PHE A 49 11.50 -0.72 -7.36
N PHE A 50 10.37 -0.10 -7.05
CA PHE A 50 9.36 0.31 -8.02
C PHE A 50 9.81 1.53 -8.82
N GLU A 51 10.44 2.51 -8.16
CA GLU A 51 11.02 3.69 -8.81
C GLU A 51 12.07 3.27 -9.85
N THR A 52 12.97 2.35 -9.48
CA THR A 52 13.99 1.82 -10.40
C THR A 52 13.37 1.08 -11.59
N LEU A 53 12.33 0.27 -11.38
CA LEU A 53 11.62 -0.41 -12.47
C LEU A 53 10.91 0.59 -13.39
N ARG A 54 10.30 1.63 -12.83
CA ARG A 54 9.67 2.69 -13.60
C ARG A 54 10.69 3.44 -14.47
N ASP A 55 11.81 3.84 -13.90
CA ASP A 55 12.88 4.56 -14.60
C ASP A 55 13.51 3.71 -15.72
N MET A 56 13.52 2.40 -15.56
CA MET A 56 13.92 1.43 -16.59
C MET A 56 12.83 1.19 -17.65
N GLY A 57 11.61 1.72 -17.49
CA GLY A 57 10.46 1.41 -18.35
C GLY A 57 10.00 -0.05 -18.25
N GLN A 58 10.24 -0.71 -17.11
CA GLN A 58 9.96 -2.13 -16.89
C GLN A 58 8.87 -2.38 -15.84
N LEU A 59 8.26 -1.30 -15.29
CA LEU A 59 7.28 -1.42 -14.21
C LEU A 59 5.98 -2.06 -14.70
N SER A 60 5.42 -1.59 -15.83
CA SER A 60 4.12 -2.02 -16.35
C SER A 60 4.06 -3.50 -16.67
N HIS A 61 5.19 -4.13 -16.94
CA HIS A 61 5.21 -5.53 -17.34
C HIS A 61 4.62 -6.46 -16.26
N TRP A 62 5.06 -6.25 -15.01
CA TRP A 62 4.60 -7.08 -13.87
C TRP A 62 3.68 -6.34 -12.90
N PHE A 63 3.70 -5.01 -12.93
CA PHE A 63 2.98 -4.14 -11.99
C PHE A 63 2.18 -3.04 -12.72
N PRO A 64 1.38 -3.38 -13.75
CA PRO A 64 0.64 -2.36 -14.51
C PRO A 64 -0.33 -1.58 -13.62
N GLU A 65 -0.92 -2.22 -12.58
CA GLU A 65 -1.82 -1.58 -11.64
C GLU A 65 -1.08 -0.52 -10.79
N VAL A 66 0.17 -0.78 -10.44
CA VAL A 66 1.01 0.17 -9.66
C VAL A 66 1.47 1.31 -10.56
N GLU A 67 1.83 1.04 -11.83
CA GLU A 67 2.20 2.09 -12.79
C GLU A 67 1.04 3.05 -13.06
N ALA A 68 -0.19 2.53 -13.09
CA ALA A 68 -1.40 3.33 -13.30
C ALA A 68 -1.64 4.40 -12.21
N LEU A 69 -0.97 4.33 -11.07
CA LEU A 69 -1.02 5.35 -10.01
C LEU A 69 -0.30 6.64 -10.40
N THR A 70 0.62 6.56 -11.38
CA THR A 70 1.45 7.70 -11.79
C THR A 70 0.59 8.81 -12.40
N GLY A 71 0.73 10.03 -11.86
CA GLY A 71 0.01 11.20 -12.35
C GLY A 71 -1.46 11.28 -11.94
N VAL A 72 -1.98 10.34 -11.16
CA VAL A 72 -3.36 10.39 -10.65
C VAL A 72 -3.44 11.46 -9.56
N PRO A 73 -4.22 12.55 -9.78
CA PRO A 73 -4.24 13.66 -8.87
C PRO A 73 -5.00 13.34 -7.58
N GLN A 74 -4.62 13.99 -6.49
CA GLN A 74 -5.27 13.91 -5.19
C GLN A 74 -5.66 15.29 -4.69
N GLU A 75 -6.57 15.37 -3.72
CA GLU A 75 -6.97 16.65 -3.12
C GLU A 75 -5.79 17.29 -2.37
N PRO A 76 -5.25 18.45 -2.83
CA PRO A 76 -3.99 19.02 -2.32
C PRO A 76 -4.00 19.40 -0.83
N ARG A 77 -5.18 19.55 -0.23
CA ARG A 77 -5.30 19.85 1.21
C ARG A 77 -4.94 18.65 2.07
N PHE A 78 -5.17 17.45 1.56
CA PHE A 78 -4.89 16.20 2.26
C PHE A 78 -3.59 15.54 1.75
N HIS A 79 -3.20 15.79 0.49
CA HIS A 79 -2.10 15.12 -0.19
C HIS A 79 -1.14 16.11 -0.84
N ARG A 80 -0.35 16.81 -0.01
CA ARG A 80 0.67 17.76 -0.48
C ARG A 80 1.92 17.07 -1.03
N GLU A 81 2.06 15.77 -0.77
CA GLU A 81 3.11 14.92 -1.32
C GLU A 81 3.00 14.76 -2.84
N GLY A 82 1.80 14.93 -3.41
CA GLY A 82 1.59 14.89 -4.85
C GLY A 82 0.53 13.90 -5.33
N ASP A 83 0.89 13.12 -6.36
CA ASP A 83 0.01 12.13 -6.97
C ASP A 83 -0.11 10.83 -6.13
N VAL A 84 -1.01 9.93 -6.55
CA VAL A 84 -1.23 8.65 -5.86
C VAL A 84 0.02 7.77 -5.88
N TRP A 85 0.83 7.83 -6.93
CA TRP A 85 2.12 7.13 -6.98
C TRP A 85 3.03 7.57 -5.84
N THR A 86 3.27 8.86 -5.72
CA THR A 86 4.15 9.43 -4.69
C THR A 86 3.67 9.07 -3.29
N HIS A 87 2.36 9.20 -3.04
CA HIS A 87 1.74 8.78 -1.79
C HIS A 87 1.98 7.29 -1.51
N THR A 88 1.70 6.41 -2.47
CA THR A 88 1.86 4.96 -2.29
C THR A 88 3.32 4.57 -2.01
N MET A 89 4.30 5.23 -2.64
CA MET A 89 5.72 4.98 -2.37
C MET A 89 6.11 5.41 -0.95
N LEU A 90 5.60 6.54 -0.45
CA LEU A 90 5.80 6.98 0.94
C LEU A 90 5.16 6.01 1.93
N VAL A 91 3.91 5.61 1.69
CA VAL A 91 3.21 4.62 2.53
C VAL A 91 3.98 3.30 2.59
N LEU A 92 4.51 2.85 1.46
CA LEU A 92 5.30 1.62 1.39
C LEU A 92 6.58 1.71 2.25
N ASP A 93 7.29 2.85 2.22
CA ASP A 93 8.49 3.06 3.04
C ASP A 93 8.13 3.17 4.54
N HIS A 94 7.03 3.82 4.90
CA HIS A 94 6.54 3.84 6.28
C HIS A 94 6.10 2.45 6.76
N ALA A 95 5.44 1.66 5.91
CA ALA A 95 5.08 0.27 6.19
C ALA A 95 6.34 -0.59 6.44
N ALA A 96 7.43 -0.35 5.71
CA ALA A 96 8.70 -1.06 5.91
C ALA A 96 9.25 -0.88 7.33
N ALA A 97 9.10 0.29 7.93
CA ALA A 97 9.49 0.53 9.32
C ALA A 97 8.61 -0.24 10.34
N LEU A 98 7.39 -0.60 9.95
CA LEU A 98 6.42 -1.27 10.82
C LEU A 98 6.32 -2.79 10.59
N ARG A 99 6.85 -3.31 9.48
CA ARG A 99 6.65 -4.69 9.02
C ARG A 99 7.06 -5.77 10.02
N SER A 100 8.07 -5.50 10.88
CA SER A 100 8.50 -6.44 11.91
C SER A 100 7.46 -6.66 13.02
N ARG A 101 6.49 -5.75 13.13
CA ARG A 101 5.37 -5.82 14.08
C ARG A 101 4.15 -6.51 13.48
N ALA A 102 4.10 -6.66 12.16
CA ALA A 102 2.99 -7.29 11.46
C ALA A 102 2.97 -8.80 11.68
N ARG A 103 1.77 -9.38 11.75
CA ARG A 103 1.55 -10.84 11.86
C ARG A 103 1.97 -11.57 10.61
N GLN A 104 1.75 -10.94 9.46
CA GLN A 104 2.09 -11.46 8.14
C GLN A 104 2.91 -10.42 7.36
N PRO A 105 4.23 -10.23 7.66
CA PRO A 105 5.02 -9.11 7.15
C PRO A 105 4.98 -8.95 5.63
N PHE A 106 5.07 -10.02 4.86
CA PHE A 106 5.06 -9.94 3.40
C PHE A 106 3.69 -9.55 2.86
N SER A 107 2.62 -10.17 3.36
CA SER A 107 1.24 -9.83 2.97
C SER A 107 0.88 -8.40 3.38
N PHE A 108 1.37 -7.94 4.53
CA PHE A 108 1.24 -6.57 5.00
C PHE A 108 1.89 -5.57 4.04
N MET A 109 3.12 -5.84 3.60
CA MET A 109 3.81 -4.99 2.63
C MET A 109 3.12 -4.97 1.26
N LEU A 110 2.55 -6.11 0.84
CA LEU A 110 1.71 -6.16 -0.37
C LEU A 110 0.43 -5.34 -0.20
N ALA A 111 -0.20 -5.38 0.99
CA ALA A 111 -1.37 -4.56 1.26
C ALA A 111 -1.05 -3.06 1.22
N ALA A 112 0.10 -2.64 1.76
CA ALA A 112 0.57 -1.26 1.67
C ALA A 112 0.82 -0.82 0.21
N LEU A 113 1.36 -1.70 -0.64
CA LEU A 113 1.53 -1.43 -2.07
C LEU A 113 0.19 -1.29 -2.80
N CYS A 114 -0.82 -2.06 -2.39
CA CYS A 114 -2.08 -2.22 -3.11
C CYS A 114 -3.23 -1.32 -2.59
N HIS A 115 -3.06 -0.63 -1.45
CA HIS A 115 -4.18 0.01 -0.74
C HIS A 115 -4.97 0.99 -1.61
N ASP A 116 -4.28 1.71 -2.48
CA ASP A 116 -4.82 2.79 -3.32
C ASP A 116 -4.96 2.44 -4.82
N LEU A 117 -4.84 1.17 -5.21
CA LEU A 117 -4.93 0.76 -6.62
C LEU A 117 -6.27 1.11 -7.29
N GLY A 118 -7.30 1.37 -6.51
CA GLY A 118 -8.60 1.79 -7.05
C GLY A 118 -8.71 3.27 -7.38
N LYS A 119 -7.81 4.12 -6.91
CA LYS A 119 -7.87 5.57 -7.14
C LYS A 119 -7.85 5.98 -8.61
N PRO A 120 -7.07 5.35 -9.52
CA PRO A 120 -7.12 5.71 -10.94
C PRO A 120 -8.52 5.66 -11.56
N ALA A 121 -9.33 4.67 -11.17
CA ALA A 121 -10.69 4.50 -11.66
C ALA A 121 -11.75 5.33 -10.92
N ALA A 122 -11.49 5.69 -9.66
CA ALA A 122 -12.43 6.36 -8.77
C ALA A 122 -12.21 7.88 -8.67
N THR A 123 -11.07 8.39 -9.16
CA THR A 123 -10.75 9.81 -9.03
C THR A 123 -11.59 10.66 -9.98
N GLU A 124 -12.29 11.63 -9.41
CA GLU A 124 -13.14 12.55 -10.15
C GLU A 124 -13.06 13.99 -9.59
N TYR A 125 -13.39 14.95 -10.45
CA TYR A 125 -13.51 16.36 -10.08
C TYR A 125 -14.97 16.68 -9.77
N VAL A 126 -15.26 16.97 -8.50
CA VAL A 126 -16.62 17.35 -8.07
C VAL A 126 -16.58 18.70 -7.37
N ARG A 127 -17.30 19.69 -7.91
CA ARG A 127 -17.43 21.04 -7.34
C ARG A 127 -16.07 21.69 -7.00
N GLY A 128 -15.10 21.55 -7.89
CA GLY A 128 -13.75 22.15 -7.75
C GLY A 128 -12.82 21.40 -6.78
N ARG A 129 -13.17 20.20 -6.38
CA ARG A 129 -12.35 19.34 -5.51
C ARG A 129 -12.13 17.97 -6.12
N ILE A 130 -11.02 17.35 -5.76
CA ILE A 130 -10.70 15.98 -6.16
C ILE A 130 -11.24 15.01 -5.11
N HIS A 131 -11.98 14.01 -5.57
CA HIS A 131 -12.51 12.93 -4.76
C HIS A 131 -12.17 11.59 -5.39
N ALA A 132 -12.05 10.55 -4.57
CA ALA A 132 -11.90 9.17 -4.99
C ALA A 132 -12.83 8.29 -4.15
N TYR A 133 -14.14 8.48 -4.35
CA TYR A 133 -15.15 7.75 -3.59
C TYR A 133 -15.12 6.26 -3.92
N ASP A 134 -15.21 5.41 -2.87
CA ASP A 134 -15.28 3.95 -2.97
C ASP A 134 -14.08 3.32 -3.72
N HIS A 135 -12.92 4.03 -3.72
CA HIS A 135 -11.70 3.51 -4.35
C HIS A 135 -11.24 2.20 -3.70
N GLU A 136 -11.53 1.99 -2.42
CA GLU A 136 -11.24 0.74 -1.73
C GLU A 136 -11.95 -0.45 -2.40
N SER A 137 -13.23 -0.31 -2.77
CA SER A 137 -13.96 -1.36 -3.49
C SER A 137 -13.45 -1.54 -4.93
N ALA A 138 -13.14 -0.44 -5.62
CA ALA A 138 -12.55 -0.48 -6.95
C ALA A 138 -11.13 -1.12 -6.96
N GLY A 139 -10.37 -0.95 -5.87
CA GLY A 139 -9.02 -1.49 -5.70
C GLY A 139 -8.97 -2.99 -5.43
N VAL A 140 -10.01 -3.57 -4.81
CA VAL A 140 -10.03 -4.99 -4.44
C VAL A 140 -9.75 -5.93 -5.62
N PRO A 141 -10.42 -5.85 -6.78
CA PRO A 141 -10.15 -6.75 -7.91
C PRO A 141 -8.75 -6.54 -8.51
N LEU A 142 -8.22 -5.32 -8.48
CA LEU A 142 -6.88 -5.00 -8.98
C LEU A 142 -5.81 -5.59 -8.07
N ALA A 143 -5.97 -5.46 -6.77
CA ALA A 143 -5.08 -6.06 -5.77
C ALA A 143 -5.12 -7.59 -5.85
N ASP A 144 -6.29 -8.21 -6.02
CA ASP A 144 -6.44 -9.66 -6.20
C ASP A 144 -5.70 -10.14 -7.45
N ALA A 145 -5.87 -9.46 -8.58
CA ALA A 145 -5.22 -9.80 -9.84
C ALA A 145 -3.70 -9.72 -9.74
N LEU A 146 -3.16 -8.62 -9.15
CA LEU A 146 -1.73 -8.42 -8.96
C LEU A 146 -1.13 -9.51 -8.07
N VAL A 147 -1.74 -9.74 -6.90
CA VAL A 147 -1.22 -10.70 -5.91
C VAL A 147 -1.28 -12.13 -6.44
N ARG A 148 -2.37 -12.54 -7.10
CA ARG A 148 -2.48 -13.88 -7.69
C ARG A 148 -1.48 -14.11 -8.81
N ARG A 149 -1.23 -13.10 -9.65
CA ARG A 149 -0.25 -13.17 -10.74
C ARG A 149 1.17 -13.46 -10.24
N ILE A 150 1.56 -12.90 -9.08
CA ILE A 150 2.96 -12.95 -8.60
C ILE A 150 3.14 -13.95 -7.46
N VAL A 151 2.20 -14.00 -6.49
CA VAL A 151 2.36 -14.71 -5.20
C VAL A 151 1.41 -15.90 -5.09
N GLY A 152 0.27 -15.85 -5.80
CA GLY A 152 -0.78 -16.86 -5.70
C GLY A 152 -1.81 -16.58 -4.60
N ASP A 153 -2.66 -17.58 -4.33
CA ASP A 153 -3.90 -17.44 -3.55
C ASP A 153 -3.69 -17.12 -2.07
N LYS A 154 -2.59 -17.57 -1.47
CA LYS A 154 -2.39 -17.50 -0.01
C LYS A 154 -2.40 -16.08 0.54
N ALA A 155 -1.82 -15.13 -0.20
CA ALA A 155 -1.80 -13.72 0.21
C ALA A 155 -3.01 -12.92 -0.28
N ALA A 156 -3.71 -13.40 -1.32
CA ALA A 156 -4.77 -12.65 -2.00
C ALA A 156 -5.94 -12.29 -1.07
N ALA A 157 -6.41 -13.25 -0.26
CA ALA A 157 -7.51 -13.01 0.68
C ALA A 157 -7.18 -11.95 1.73
N TYR A 158 -5.96 -12.01 2.27
CA TYR A 158 -5.46 -11.02 3.23
C TYR A 158 -5.38 -9.63 2.58
N VAL A 159 -4.73 -9.51 1.42
CA VAL A 159 -4.53 -8.21 0.75
C VAL A 159 -5.86 -7.58 0.36
N ARG A 160 -6.81 -8.36 -0.20
CA ARG A 160 -8.17 -7.86 -0.49
C ARG A 160 -8.85 -7.29 0.73
N ASN A 161 -8.76 -8.00 1.87
CA ASN A 161 -9.37 -7.55 3.12
C ASN A 161 -8.75 -6.24 3.60
N MET A 162 -7.43 -6.11 3.57
CA MET A 162 -6.73 -4.89 3.94
C MET A 162 -7.11 -3.73 3.02
N VAL A 163 -7.11 -3.93 1.70
CA VAL A 163 -7.51 -2.90 0.71
C VAL A 163 -8.95 -2.45 0.95
N GLN A 164 -9.88 -3.38 1.17
CA GLN A 164 -11.29 -3.05 1.43
C GLN A 164 -11.49 -2.23 2.71
N LEU A 165 -10.62 -2.39 3.70
CA LEU A 165 -10.82 -1.80 5.03
C LEU A 165 -9.89 -0.64 5.34
N HIS A 166 -8.84 -0.36 4.52
CA HIS A 166 -7.76 0.56 4.89
C HIS A 166 -8.21 1.95 5.30
N MET A 167 -9.28 2.48 4.69
CA MET A 167 -9.84 3.80 5.04
C MET A 167 -10.57 3.83 6.39
N LYS A 168 -11.04 2.68 6.87
CA LYS A 168 -11.93 2.63 8.05
C LYS A 168 -11.26 3.03 9.35
N PRO A 169 -10.02 2.57 9.69
CA PRO A 169 -9.41 2.91 10.98
C PRO A 169 -9.28 4.42 11.19
N ASN A 170 -8.63 5.13 10.27
CA ASN A 170 -8.41 6.58 10.40
C ASN A 170 -9.74 7.37 10.38
N ALA A 171 -10.72 6.94 9.60
CA ALA A 171 -12.05 7.54 9.59
C ALA A 171 -12.79 7.39 10.94
N LEU A 172 -12.65 6.23 11.60
CA LEU A 172 -13.25 5.99 12.92
C LEU A 172 -12.62 6.84 14.01
N VAL A 173 -11.29 7.02 13.98
CA VAL A 173 -10.57 7.90 14.90
C VAL A 173 -10.99 9.35 14.70
N GLY A 174 -10.99 9.86 13.46
CA GLY A 174 -11.37 11.23 13.15
C GLY A 174 -12.82 11.59 13.54
N ALA A 175 -13.70 10.58 13.60
CA ALA A 175 -15.09 10.73 14.02
C ALA A 175 -15.32 10.46 15.52
N ASP A 176 -14.28 10.14 16.30
CA ASP A 176 -14.38 9.60 17.68
C ASP A 176 -15.51 8.55 17.79
N ALA A 177 -15.45 7.57 16.92
CA ALA A 177 -16.55 6.64 16.69
C ALA A 177 -16.82 5.73 17.91
N SER A 178 -18.07 5.27 18.02
CA SER A 178 -18.49 4.37 19.11
C SER A 178 -17.74 3.02 19.10
N VAL A 179 -17.69 2.35 20.26
CA VAL A 179 -17.14 0.98 20.40
C VAL A 179 -17.83 0.01 19.42
N LYS A 180 -19.13 0.13 19.24
CA LYS A 180 -19.90 -0.69 18.28
C LYS A 180 -19.39 -0.52 16.84
N ALA A 181 -18.99 0.69 16.44
CA ALA A 181 -18.48 0.96 15.10
C ALA A 181 -17.08 0.35 14.90
N SER A 182 -16.18 0.49 15.89
CA SER A 182 -14.86 -0.14 15.84
C SER A 182 -14.96 -1.68 15.88
N ASN A 183 -15.85 -2.26 16.69
CA ASN A 183 -16.05 -3.70 16.72
C ASN A 183 -16.49 -4.26 15.35
N ARG A 184 -17.44 -3.60 14.66
CA ARG A 184 -17.83 -4.00 13.30
C ARG A 184 -16.69 -3.98 12.29
N MET A 185 -15.72 -3.10 12.45
CA MET A 185 -14.51 -3.09 11.61
C MET A 185 -13.63 -4.29 11.94
N PHE A 186 -13.39 -4.56 13.23
CA PHE A 186 -12.57 -5.68 13.67
C PHE A 186 -13.19 -7.04 13.32
N ASP A 187 -14.51 -7.20 13.43
CA ASP A 187 -15.25 -8.40 12.98
C ASP A 187 -15.02 -8.74 11.51
N ARG A 188 -14.81 -7.71 10.69
CA ARG A 188 -14.56 -7.85 9.24
C ARG A 188 -13.09 -8.01 8.88
N SER A 189 -12.18 -7.70 9.80
CA SER A 189 -10.74 -7.75 9.56
C SER A 189 -10.20 -9.16 9.80
N ILE A 190 -9.42 -9.67 8.82
CA ILE A 190 -8.68 -10.92 8.97
C ILE A 190 -7.56 -10.77 10.00
N GLU A 191 -6.87 -9.62 9.99
CA GLU A 191 -5.77 -9.31 10.91
C GLU A 191 -5.92 -7.87 11.42
N PRO A 192 -6.69 -7.66 12.51
CA PRO A 192 -6.94 -6.32 13.04
C PRO A 192 -5.67 -5.55 13.43
N GLU A 193 -4.64 -6.24 13.95
CA GLU A 193 -3.38 -5.60 14.31
C GLU A 193 -2.65 -5.05 13.08
N ASP A 194 -2.60 -5.82 11.99
CA ASP A 194 -1.96 -5.40 10.75
C ASP A 194 -2.75 -4.27 10.06
N LEU A 195 -4.09 -4.27 10.18
CA LEU A 195 -4.94 -3.18 9.70
C LEU A 195 -4.64 -1.85 10.42
N ILE A 196 -4.40 -1.90 11.73
CA ILE A 196 -3.96 -0.72 12.52
C ILE A 196 -2.60 -0.22 12.02
N LEU A 197 -1.65 -1.12 11.77
CA LEU A 197 -0.33 -0.76 11.26
C LEU A 197 -0.42 -0.16 9.85
N LEU A 198 -1.29 -0.68 8.99
CA LEU A 198 -1.53 -0.13 7.66
C LEU A 198 -2.07 1.29 7.74
N ALA A 199 -3.05 1.55 8.61
CA ALA A 199 -3.59 2.88 8.84
C ALA A 199 -2.54 3.87 9.37
N SER A 200 -1.62 3.41 10.23
CA SER A 200 -0.48 4.21 10.69
C SER A 200 0.49 4.53 9.56
N ALA A 201 0.81 3.56 8.69
CA ALA A 201 1.69 3.78 7.54
C ALA A 201 1.07 4.77 6.54
N ASP A 202 -0.22 4.63 6.23
CA ASP A 202 -0.98 5.50 5.35
C ASP A 202 -1.03 6.94 5.89
N GLY A 203 -1.39 7.12 7.16
CA GLY A 203 -1.41 8.44 7.79
C GLY A 203 -0.03 9.13 7.81
N ARG A 204 1.05 8.37 8.01
CA ARG A 204 2.43 8.91 7.97
C ARG A 204 2.87 9.27 6.55
N GLY A 205 2.38 8.56 5.53
CA GLY A 205 2.64 8.87 4.12
C GLY A 205 1.82 10.05 3.60
N THR A 206 0.80 10.48 4.33
CA THR A 206 -0.09 11.57 3.97
C THR A 206 0.44 12.90 4.48
N HIS A 207 0.79 13.83 3.59
CA HIS A 207 1.24 15.17 3.95
C HIS A 207 0.11 16.18 3.82
N SER A 208 -0.77 16.24 4.84
CA SER A 208 -1.91 17.15 4.85
C SER A 208 -1.54 18.57 5.30
N LEU A 209 -2.49 19.50 5.18
CA LEU A 209 -2.39 20.84 5.78
C LEU A 209 -2.38 20.80 7.30
N TRP A 210 -2.90 19.74 7.89
CA TRP A 210 -2.96 19.52 9.33
C TRP A 210 -1.88 18.52 9.74
N PRO A 211 -1.26 18.70 10.94
CA PRO A 211 -0.33 17.72 11.48
C PRO A 211 -0.97 16.33 11.54
N TRP A 212 -0.23 15.31 11.18
CA TRP A 212 -0.67 13.94 11.39
C TRP A 212 -0.70 13.63 12.89
N GLU A 213 -1.83 13.12 13.35
CA GLU A 213 -1.99 12.62 14.71
C GLU A 213 -1.87 11.10 14.70
N ASP A 214 -1.09 10.54 15.63
CA ASP A 214 -0.92 9.09 15.73
C ASP A 214 -2.24 8.44 16.17
N THR A 215 -2.89 7.76 15.25
CA THR A 215 -4.17 7.08 15.49
C THR A 215 -4.00 5.70 16.13
N GLU A 216 -2.78 5.15 16.15
CA GLU A 216 -2.51 3.81 16.65
C GLU A 216 -2.91 3.61 18.13
N PRO A 217 -2.62 4.53 19.09
CA PRO A 217 -3.00 4.35 20.49
C PRO A 217 -4.51 4.16 20.69
N TRP A 218 -5.33 4.99 20.03
CA TRP A 218 -6.78 4.89 20.11
C TRP A 218 -7.27 3.56 19.52
N LEU A 219 -6.78 3.18 18.35
CA LEU A 219 -7.16 1.93 17.69
C LEU A 219 -6.77 0.70 18.52
N ARG A 220 -5.59 0.71 19.15
CA ARG A 220 -5.16 -0.38 20.04
C ARG A 220 -6.01 -0.50 21.29
N GLN A 221 -6.40 0.61 21.89
CA GLN A 221 -7.34 0.61 23.02
C GLN A 221 -8.67 -0.03 22.61
N ARG A 222 -9.22 0.35 21.44
CA ARG A 222 -10.46 -0.24 20.91
C ARG A 222 -10.32 -1.72 20.60
N LEU A 223 -9.18 -2.16 20.08
CA LEU A 223 -8.91 -3.58 19.82
C LEU A 223 -8.81 -4.38 21.12
N ALA A 224 -8.22 -3.82 22.18
CA ALA A 224 -8.19 -4.47 23.50
C ALA A 224 -9.60 -4.68 24.06
N LEU A 225 -10.45 -3.65 24.04
CA LEU A 225 -11.86 -3.76 24.44
C LEU A 225 -12.64 -4.79 23.60
N TYR A 226 -12.41 -4.81 22.29
CA TYR A 226 -13.02 -5.82 21.40
C TYR A 226 -12.65 -7.24 21.83
N ARG A 227 -11.37 -7.51 22.11
CA ARG A 227 -10.90 -8.83 22.55
C ARG A 227 -11.50 -9.25 23.88
N GLU A 228 -11.64 -8.33 24.85
CA GLU A 228 -12.30 -8.59 26.12
C GLU A 228 -13.78 -8.99 25.98
N LEU A 229 -14.47 -8.40 24.98
CA LEU A 229 -15.87 -8.72 24.71
C LEU A 229 -16.06 -10.05 23.98
N MET A 230 -15.01 -10.57 23.31
CA MET A 230 -15.04 -11.82 22.56
C MET A 230 -14.45 -13.01 23.33
N ALA A 231 -13.84 -12.76 24.50
CA ALA A 231 -13.29 -13.79 25.38
C ALA A 231 -14.35 -14.42 26.28
#